data_48f692ce321a794287ce9e60340712b4
#
_entry.id   48f692ce321a794287ce9e60340712b4
#
_cell.length_a   1.000
_cell.length_b   1.000
_cell.length_c   1.000
_cell.angle_alpha   90.00
_cell.angle_beta   90.00
_cell.angle_gamma   90.00
#
_symmetry.space_group_name_H-M   'P 1'
#
loop_
_entity.id
_entity.type
_entity.pdbx_description
1 polymer ?
#
loop_
_entity_poly.entity_id
_entity_poly.type
_entity_poly.pdbx_seq_one_letter_code
_entity_poly.pdbx_strand_id
1 'polypeptide(L)'
;MNAHGTDVLFPVVMLDVRDGATIGELRTMFDVLRTAGLRGKPHVTMTDSSTVRSMPDATVRRFVAEQQAEVETLYGHLVIGSAVVVGSSVVRGALTAINWIKPTRVPQVFTTTRMDALVQCISWLEQEAVAVPPEVRAYRMQLERNPNARPVAAR
;
A
#
# COMPACT_ATOMS: atom_id res chain seq x y z
N MET A 1 -11.98 5.01 -11.49
CA MET A 1 -11.26 3.87 -10.87
C MET A 1 -11.05 4.17 -9.40
N ASN A 2 -11.57 3.31 -8.54
CA ASN A 2 -11.59 3.51 -7.08
C ASN A 2 -10.58 2.63 -6.33
N ALA A 3 -9.94 1.69 -6.99
CA ALA A 3 -8.76 0.99 -6.50
C ALA A 3 -7.73 0.85 -7.62
N HIS A 4 -6.46 1.12 -7.28
CA HIS A 4 -5.37 1.15 -8.25
C HIS A 4 -4.05 0.80 -7.55
N GLY A 5 -3.17 0.09 -8.26
CA GLY A 5 -1.82 -0.19 -7.80
C GLY A 5 -0.78 0.18 -8.86
N THR A 6 0.42 0.48 -8.42
CA THR A 6 1.58 0.72 -9.30
C THR A 6 2.89 0.33 -8.62
N ASP A 7 3.81 -0.22 -9.40
CA ASP A 7 5.17 -0.57 -8.98
C ASP A 7 6.25 0.28 -9.69
N VAL A 8 5.85 1.42 -10.28
CA VAL A 8 6.77 2.33 -10.97
C VAL A 8 7.88 2.88 -10.08
N LEU A 9 7.67 2.90 -8.77
CA LEU A 9 8.66 3.30 -7.76
C LEU A 9 9.29 2.09 -7.06
N PHE A 10 9.25 0.90 -7.65
CA PHE A 10 9.86 -0.26 -7.00
C PHE A 10 11.27 0.07 -6.46
N PRO A 11 11.61 -0.26 -5.23
CA PRO A 11 10.97 -1.20 -4.30
C PRO A 11 9.86 -0.62 -3.39
N VAL A 12 9.29 0.53 -3.72
CA VAL A 12 8.05 1.03 -3.10
C VAL A 12 6.88 0.71 -4.02
N VAL A 13 5.98 -0.17 -3.57
CA VAL A 13 4.76 -0.54 -4.28
C VAL A 13 3.61 0.29 -3.73
N MET A 14 2.95 1.06 -4.57
CA MET A 14 1.90 1.97 -4.15
C MET A 14 0.51 1.45 -4.50
N LEU A 15 -0.40 1.59 -3.57
CA LEU A 15 -1.81 1.26 -3.72
C LEU A 15 -2.66 2.48 -3.36
N ASP A 16 -3.65 2.78 -4.18
CA ASP A 16 -4.67 3.80 -3.93
C ASP A 16 -6.03 3.13 -3.80
N VAL A 17 -6.77 3.44 -2.74
CA VAL A 17 -8.13 2.95 -2.50
C VAL A 17 -9.05 4.13 -2.20
N ARG A 18 -10.22 4.14 -2.82
CA ARG A 18 -11.28 5.15 -2.63
C ARG A 18 -12.61 4.49 -2.32
N ASP A 19 -13.58 5.29 -1.89
CA ASP A 19 -14.95 4.82 -1.72
C ASP A 19 -15.50 4.20 -3.01
N GLY A 20 -16.28 3.14 -2.87
CA GLY A 20 -16.91 2.46 -3.98
C GLY A 20 -15.99 1.57 -4.82
N ALA A 21 -14.79 1.23 -4.33
CA ALA A 21 -13.91 0.27 -5.00
C ALA A 21 -14.63 -1.08 -5.19
N THR A 22 -14.68 -1.54 -6.43
CA THR A 22 -15.29 -2.83 -6.79
C THR A 22 -14.33 -3.99 -6.51
N ILE A 23 -14.86 -5.20 -6.35
CA ILE A 23 -14.05 -6.41 -6.22
C ILE A 23 -13.12 -6.59 -7.43
N GLY A 24 -13.57 -6.26 -8.63
CA GLY A 24 -12.74 -6.33 -9.84
C GLY A 24 -11.55 -5.37 -9.79
N GLU A 25 -11.75 -4.13 -9.36
CA GLU A 25 -10.69 -3.14 -9.17
C GLU A 25 -9.71 -3.55 -8.07
N LEU A 26 -10.22 -4.04 -6.95
CA LEU A 26 -9.39 -4.54 -5.85
C LEU A 26 -8.55 -5.75 -6.28
N ARG A 27 -9.12 -6.66 -7.07
CA ARG A 27 -8.38 -7.80 -7.62
C ARG A 27 -7.21 -7.33 -8.48
N THR A 28 -7.45 -6.40 -9.40
CA THR A 28 -6.40 -5.80 -10.24
C THR A 28 -5.32 -5.13 -9.39
N MET A 29 -5.70 -4.44 -8.32
CA MET A 29 -4.76 -3.84 -7.37
C MET A 29 -3.89 -4.92 -6.67
N PHE A 30 -4.48 -6.02 -6.22
CA PHE A 30 -3.73 -7.14 -5.64
C PHE A 30 -2.80 -7.84 -6.65
N ASP A 31 -3.16 -7.84 -7.94
CA ASP A 31 -2.29 -8.37 -9.01
C ASP A 31 -0.99 -7.57 -9.14
N VAL A 32 -1.01 -6.27 -8.85
CA VAL A 32 0.22 -5.46 -8.76
C VAL A 32 1.14 -5.96 -7.63
N LEU A 33 0.57 -6.31 -6.48
CA LEU A 33 1.36 -6.90 -5.38
C LEU A 33 1.96 -8.26 -5.76
N ARG A 34 1.22 -9.10 -6.47
CA ARG A 34 1.71 -10.37 -6.98
C ARG A 34 2.85 -10.15 -7.99
N THR A 35 2.68 -9.22 -8.91
CA THR A 35 3.73 -8.84 -9.88
C THR A 35 4.99 -8.35 -9.18
N ALA A 36 4.86 -7.51 -8.17
CA ALA A 36 5.99 -7.06 -7.37
C ALA A 36 6.68 -8.22 -6.64
N GLY A 37 5.89 -9.14 -6.05
CA GLY A 37 6.39 -10.35 -5.39
C GLY A 37 7.17 -11.27 -6.32
N LEU A 38 6.73 -11.40 -7.58
CA LEU A 38 7.42 -12.21 -8.60
C LEU A 38 8.82 -11.70 -8.93
N ARG A 39 9.14 -10.45 -8.62
CA ARG A 39 10.53 -9.93 -8.77
C ARG A 39 11.50 -10.59 -7.81
N GLY A 40 11.02 -11.27 -6.76
CA GLY A 40 11.85 -11.99 -5.78
C GLY A 40 12.77 -11.08 -4.96
N LYS A 41 12.46 -9.79 -4.83
CA LYS A 41 13.29 -8.79 -4.16
C LYS A 41 12.55 -8.16 -2.98
N PRO A 42 13.27 -7.83 -1.89
CA PRO A 42 12.70 -7.10 -0.77
C PRO A 42 12.07 -5.77 -1.22
N HIS A 43 10.89 -5.48 -0.71
CA HIS A 43 10.16 -4.26 -1.02
C HIS A 43 9.25 -3.83 0.14
N VAL A 44 8.71 -2.64 0.03
CA VAL A 44 7.72 -2.08 0.96
C VAL A 44 6.44 -1.74 0.20
N THR A 45 5.32 -1.70 0.91
CA THR A 45 4.05 -1.27 0.35
C THR A 45 3.60 0.04 1.00
N MET A 46 2.97 0.90 0.21
CA MET A 46 2.34 2.13 0.67
C MET A 46 0.92 2.19 0.14
N THR A 47 -0.06 2.14 1.02
CA THR A 47 -1.48 2.20 0.66
C THR A 47 -2.06 3.55 1.04
N ASP A 48 -2.62 4.27 0.08
CA ASP A 48 -3.36 5.51 0.36
C ASP A 48 -4.86 5.24 0.36
N SER A 49 -5.45 5.33 1.54
CA SER A 49 -6.88 5.27 1.79
C SER A 49 -7.42 6.58 2.43
N SER A 50 -6.69 7.67 2.29
CA SER A 50 -6.98 8.95 2.95
C SER A 50 -8.33 9.56 2.55
N THR A 51 -8.84 9.23 1.36
CA THR A 51 -10.13 9.73 0.86
C THR A 51 -11.31 8.79 1.14
N VAL A 52 -11.07 7.60 1.69
CA VAL A 52 -12.15 6.67 2.06
C VAL A 52 -12.92 7.23 3.25
N ARG A 53 -14.24 7.30 3.13
CA ARG A 53 -15.14 7.86 4.16
C ARG A 53 -16.15 6.87 4.67
N SER A 54 -16.41 5.77 3.94
CA SER A 54 -17.41 4.78 4.30
C SER A 54 -16.80 3.40 4.52
N MET A 55 -17.39 2.66 5.45
CA MET A 55 -17.03 1.28 5.72
C MET A 55 -17.43 0.43 4.51
N PRO A 56 -16.52 -0.33 3.90
CA PRO A 56 -16.87 -1.31 2.87
C PRO A 56 -17.77 -2.40 3.47
N ASP A 57 -18.63 -2.97 2.64
CA ASP A 57 -19.48 -4.07 3.10
C ASP A 57 -18.69 -5.32 3.53
N ALA A 58 -19.38 -6.27 4.18
CA ALA A 58 -18.73 -7.47 4.71
C ALA A 58 -18.12 -8.34 3.61
N THR A 59 -18.72 -8.38 2.42
CA THR A 59 -18.22 -9.15 1.27
C THR A 59 -16.89 -8.58 0.78
N VAL A 60 -16.80 -7.27 0.64
CA VAL A 60 -15.56 -6.58 0.24
C VAL A 60 -14.48 -6.76 1.30
N ARG A 61 -14.79 -6.58 2.58
CA ARG A 61 -13.82 -6.78 3.67
C ARG A 61 -13.26 -8.19 3.69
N ARG A 62 -14.12 -9.21 3.50
CA ARG A 62 -13.70 -10.60 3.42
C ARG A 62 -12.80 -10.84 2.22
N PHE A 63 -13.18 -10.34 1.04
CA PHE A 63 -12.37 -10.45 -0.17
C PHE A 63 -10.97 -9.86 0.04
N VAL A 64 -10.89 -8.64 0.58
CA VAL A 64 -9.59 -7.98 0.87
C VAL A 64 -8.75 -8.81 1.85
N ALA A 65 -9.36 -9.31 2.93
CA ALA A 65 -8.66 -10.14 3.92
C ALA A 65 -8.10 -11.43 3.30
N GLU A 66 -8.87 -12.11 2.45
CA GLU A 66 -8.46 -13.33 1.77
C GLU A 66 -7.33 -13.07 0.75
N GLN A 67 -7.44 -12.00 -0.05
CA GLN A 67 -6.41 -11.61 -1.01
C GLN A 67 -5.11 -11.20 -0.30
N GLN A 68 -5.22 -10.44 0.77
CA GLN A 68 -4.06 -10.05 1.57
C GLN A 68 -3.35 -11.27 2.18
N ALA A 69 -4.11 -12.22 2.72
CA ALA A 69 -3.56 -13.45 3.29
C ALA A 69 -2.88 -14.31 2.23
N GLU A 70 -3.44 -14.42 1.02
CA GLU A 70 -2.86 -15.16 -0.09
C GLU A 70 -1.54 -14.54 -0.54
N VAL A 71 -1.52 -13.23 -0.80
CA VAL A 71 -0.31 -12.50 -1.20
C VAL A 71 0.77 -12.60 -0.11
N GLU A 72 0.39 -12.47 1.16
CA GLU A 72 1.31 -12.58 2.29
C GLU A 72 1.89 -14.00 2.42
N THR A 73 1.08 -15.03 2.18
CA THR A 73 1.56 -16.44 2.19
C THR A 73 2.60 -16.66 1.10
N LEU A 74 2.41 -16.10 -0.10
CA LEU A 74 3.32 -16.30 -1.24
C LEU A 74 4.56 -15.40 -1.15
N TYR A 75 4.41 -14.14 -0.74
CA TYR A 75 5.41 -13.09 -0.90
C TYR A 75 5.69 -12.30 0.39
N GLY A 76 5.04 -12.60 1.49
CA GLY A 76 5.18 -11.85 2.75
C GLY A 76 6.62 -11.77 3.27
N HIS A 77 7.42 -12.80 3.00
CA HIS A 77 8.84 -12.84 3.36
C HIS A 77 9.69 -11.80 2.60
N LEU A 78 9.17 -11.24 1.50
CA LEU A 78 9.82 -10.17 0.72
C LEU A 78 9.33 -8.77 1.15
N VAL A 79 8.20 -8.66 1.86
CA VAL A 79 7.63 -7.39 2.28
C VAL A 79 8.25 -6.97 3.62
N ILE A 80 9.03 -5.91 3.61
CA ILE A 80 9.68 -5.36 4.79
C ILE A 80 8.66 -4.71 5.72
N GLY A 81 7.69 -4.00 5.16
CA GLY A 81 6.64 -3.33 5.91
C GLY A 81 5.58 -2.72 5.00
N SER A 82 4.46 -2.35 5.59
CA SER A 82 3.31 -1.73 4.93
C SER A 82 2.93 -0.44 5.65
N ALA A 83 3.03 0.69 4.99
CA ALA A 83 2.57 1.98 5.48
C ALA A 83 1.20 2.31 4.89
N VAL A 84 0.23 2.64 5.73
CA VAL A 84 -1.15 2.92 5.32
C VAL A 84 -1.52 4.34 5.70
N VAL A 85 -1.90 5.14 4.70
CA VAL A 85 -2.42 6.50 4.92
C VAL A 85 -3.92 6.40 5.21
N VAL A 86 -4.33 6.84 6.38
CA VAL A 86 -5.73 6.82 6.82
C VAL A 86 -6.24 8.25 7.08
N GLY A 87 -7.37 8.59 6.47
CA GLY A 87 -7.98 9.91 6.62
C GLY A 87 -9.12 9.97 7.65
N SER A 88 -9.57 8.83 8.17
CA SER A 88 -10.70 8.79 9.10
C SER A 88 -10.66 7.57 10.01
N SER A 89 -11.37 7.67 11.16
CA SER A 89 -11.58 6.55 12.09
C SER A 89 -12.36 5.39 11.46
N VAL A 90 -13.21 5.67 10.46
CA VAL A 90 -13.97 4.65 9.72
C VAL A 90 -13.03 3.70 8.99
N VAL A 91 -12.03 4.23 8.30
CA VAL A 91 -11.02 3.40 7.59
C VAL A 91 -10.21 2.58 8.56
N ARG A 92 -9.78 3.17 9.66
CA ARG A 92 -9.04 2.44 10.72
C ARG A 92 -9.88 1.29 11.27
N GLY A 93 -11.17 1.51 11.50
CA GLY A 93 -12.10 0.45 11.91
C GLY A 93 -12.24 -0.65 10.85
N ALA A 94 -12.32 -0.29 9.56
CA ALA A 94 -12.38 -1.26 8.47
C ALA A 94 -11.13 -2.12 8.39
N LEU A 95 -9.94 -1.53 8.51
CA LEU A 95 -8.67 -2.25 8.51
C LEU A 95 -8.54 -3.17 9.73
N THR A 96 -8.99 -2.72 10.89
CA THR A 96 -9.05 -3.56 12.09
C THR A 96 -9.96 -4.76 11.87
N ALA A 97 -11.15 -4.58 11.27
CA ALA A 97 -12.07 -5.66 10.96
C ALA A 97 -11.48 -6.64 9.94
N ILE A 98 -10.76 -6.16 8.92
CA ILE A 98 -10.05 -7.00 7.95
C ILE A 98 -8.98 -7.85 8.65
N ASN A 99 -8.19 -7.25 9.53
CA ASN A 99 -7.14 -7.95 10.28
C ASN A 99 -7.70 -8.98 11.28
N TRP A 100 -8.92 -8.79 11.77
CA TRP A 100 -9.59 -9.81 12.58
C TRP A 100 -10.01 -11.04 11.79
N ILE A 101 -10.34 -10.85 10.50
CA ILE A 101 -10.68 -11.99 9.61
C ILE A 101 -9.42 -12.81 9.32
N LYS A 102 -8.35 -12.14 8.92
CA LYS A 102 -7.03 -12.72 8.60
C LYS A 102 -5.92 -11.79 9.14
N PRO A 103 -5.30 -12.10 10.29
CA PRO A 103 -4.23 -11.28 10.84
C PRO A 103 -3.04 -11.18 9.91
N THR A 104 -2.50 -9.97 9.73
CA THR A 104 -1.24 -9.77 8.98
C THR A 104 -0.03 -10.06 9.85
N ARG A 105 1.01 -10.63 9.24
CA ARG A 105 2.34 -10.82 9.88
C ARG A 105 3.35 -9.76 9.43
N VAL A 106 3.03 -9.03 8.38
CA VAL A 106 3.87 -7.94 7.88
C VAL A 106 3.74 -6.74 8.83
N PRO A 107 4.86 -6.10 9.24
CA PRO A 107 4.80 -4.88 10.03
C PRO A 107 3.96 -3.81 9.33
N GLN A 108 3.01 -3.22 10.05
CA GLN A 108 2.08 -2.23 9.51
C GLN A 108 2.10 -0.96 10.35
N VAL A 109 2.22 0.19 9.69
CA VAL A 109 2.17 1.51 10.31
C VAL A 109 1.08 2.35 9.65
N PHE A 110 0.26 3.02 10.47
CA PHE A 110 -0.75 3.97 10.02
C PHE A 110 -0.21 5.39 10.10
N THR A 111 -0.38 6.14 9.01
CA THR A 111 0.01 7.54 8.91
C THR A 111 -1.18 8.39 8.48
N THR A 112 -1.05 9.71 8.56
CA THR A 112 -2.10 10.65 8.13
C THR A 112 -1.80 11.30 6.79
N THR A 113 -0.56 11.22 6.30
CA THR A 113 -0.14 11.82 5.03
C THR A 113 0.65 10.85 4.18
N ARG A 114 0.64 11.06 2.87
CA ARG A 114 1.50 10.31 1.94
C ARG A 114 2.98 10.53 2.23
N MET A 115 3.36 11.76 2.62
CA MET A 115 4.74 12.08 2.97
C MET A 115 5.22 11.20 4.12
N ASP A 116 4.46 11.12 5.20
CA ASP A 116 4.85 10.31 6.37
C ASP A 116 4.93 8.82 6.01
N ALA A 117 4.01 8.32 5.20
CA ALA A 117 4.05 6.95 4.70
C ALA A 117 5.30 6.68 3.86
N LEU A 118 5.65 7.59 2.94
CA LEU A 118 6.84 7.45 2.09
C LEU A 118 8.14 7.52 2.91
N VAL A 119 8.21 8.44 3.88
CA VAL A 119 9.36 8.54 4.80
C VAL A 119 9.53 7.24 5.59
N GLN A 120 8.44 6.65 6.07
CA GLN A 120 8.48 5.35 6.75
C GLN A 120 8.97 4.24 5.81
N CYS A 121 8.49 4.20 4.57
CA CYS A 121 8.94 3.25 3.55
C CYS A 121 10.45 3.38 3.28
N ILE A 122 10.94 4.60 3.09
CA ILE A 122 12.37 4.87 2.87
C ILE A 122 13.19 4.42 4.07
N SER A 123 12.74 4.72 5.30
CA SER A 123 13.39 4.29 6.53
C SER A 123 13.55 2.77 6.61
N TRP A 124 12.50 2.01 6.30
CA TRP A 124 12.55 0.55 6.27
C TRP A 124 13.55 0.02 5.23
N LEU A 125 13.55 0.60 4.02
CA LEU A 125 14.48 0.20 2.97
C LEU A 125 15.94 0.44 3.41
N GLU A 126 16.23 1.59 4.00
CA GLU A 126 17.57 1.94 4.48
C GLU A 126 18.01 1.02 5.63
N GLN A 127 17.12 0.69 6.58
CA GLN A 127 17.40 -0.23 7.67
C GLN A 127 17.76 -1.64 7.19
N GLU A 128 17.12 -2.09 6.11
CA GLU A 128 17.37 -3.41 5.49
C GLU A 128 18.46 -3.36 4.41
N ALA A 129 19.19 -2.25 4.31
CA ALA A 129 20.24 -2.02 3.30
C ALA A 129 19.75 -2.22 1.85
N VAL A 130 18.48 -1.93 1.57
CA VAL A 130 17.91 -1.92 0.24
C VAL A 130 18.08 -0.54 -0.37
N ALA A 131 18.66 -0.47 -1.57
CA ALA A 131 18.90 0.79 -2.25
C ALA A 131 17.58 1.53 -2.53
N VAL A 132 17.55 2.82 -2.22
CA VAL A 132 16.42 3.71 -2.52
C VAL A 132 16.67 4.38 -3.87
N PRO A 133 15.90 4.05 -4.91
CA PRO A 133 16.10 4.63 -6.24
C PRO A 133 15.94 6.15 -6.27
N PRO A 134 16.59 6.85 -7.21
CA PRO A 134 16.42 8.29 -7.39
C PRO A 134 14.96 8.70 -7.61
N GLU A 135 14.17 7.88 -8.28
CA GLU A 135 12.75 8.12 -8.55
C GLU A 135 11.92 8.20 -7.27
N VAL A 136 12.23 7.39 -6.26
CA VAL A 136 11.59 7.43 -4.94
C VAL A 136 11.93 8.75 -4.23
N ARG A 137 13.19 9.17 -4.27
CA ARG A 137 13.63 10.44 -3.69
C ARG A 137 13.03 11.64 -4.43
N ALA A 138 12.93 11.58 -5.76
CA ALA A 138 12.26 12.59 -6.57
C ALA A 138 10.77 12.70 -6.23
N TYR A 139 10.10 11.57 -6.01
CA TYR A 139 8.70 11.55 -5.58
C TYR A 139 8.52 12.19 -4.20
N ARG A 140 9.42 11.94 -3.26
CA ARG A 140 9.42 12.63 -1.97
C ARG A 140 9.48 14.16 -2.14
N MET A 141 10.36 14.67 -3.01
CA MET A 141 10.45 16.10 -3.31
C MET A 141 9.17 16.65 -3.96
N GLN A 142 8.50 15.83 -4.80
CA GLN A 142 7.20 16.21 -5.37
C GLN A 142 6.13 16.34 -4.27
N LEU A 143 6.10 15.44 -3.30
CA LEU A 143 5.16 15.50 -2.17
C LEU A 143 5.38 16.71 -1.27
N GLU A 144 6.62 17.20 -1.13
CA GLU A 144 6.92 18.45 -0.40
C GLU A 144 6.24 19.66 -1.05
N ARG A 145 6.16 19.68 -2.39
CA ARG A 145 5.53 20.75 -3.17
C ARG A 145 4.03 20.57 -3.36
N ASN A 146 3.59 19.34 -3.47
CA ASN A 146 2.20 18.96 -3.67
C ASN A 146 1.89 17.67 -2.90
N PRO A 147 1.24 17.75 -1.72
CA PRO A 147 0.91 16.58 -0.90
C PRO A 147 0.07 15.51 -1.61
N ASN A 148 -0.61 15.88 -2.69
CA ASN A 148 -1.44 14.98 -3.50
C ASN A 148 -0.75 14.51 -4.79
N ALA A 149 0.54 14.78 -4.96
CA ALA A 149 1.28 14.35 -6.13
C ALA A 149 1.21 12.83 -6.30
N ARG A 150 1.14 12.39 -7.56
CA ARG A 150 1.24 10.98 -7.94
C ARG A 150 2.60 10.72 -8.56
N PRO A 151 3.18 9.54 -8.36
CA PRO A 151 4.44 9.21 -9.00
C PRO A 151 4.25 9.17 -10.52
N VAL A 152 5.22 9.71 -11.21
CA VAL A 152 5.27 9.66 -12.68
C VAL A 152 6.21 8.52 -13.05
N ALA A 153 5.77 7.66 -13.98
CA ALA A 153 6.66 6.67 -14.55
C ALA A 153 7.87 7.36 -15.19
N ALA A 154 9.08 6.85 -14.94
CA ALA A 154 10.26 7.29 -15.67
C ALA A 154 10.00 7.10 -17.17
N ARG A 155 10.22 8.17 -17.94
CA ARG A 155 10.13 8.11 -19.41
C ARG A 155 11.29 7.36 -20.01
#